data_59eea730fe8f9abfe4dd6e0feda5c0eb
#
_entry.id   59eea730fe8f9abfe4dd6e0feda5c0eb
#
_cell.length_a   1.000
_cell.length_b   1.000
_cell.length_c   1.000
_cell.angle_alpha   90.00
_cell.angle_beta   90.00
_cell.angle_gamma   90.00
#
_symmetry.space_group_name_H-M   'P 1'
#
loop_
_entity.id
_entity.type
_entity.pdbx_description
1 polymer ?
#
loop_
_entity_poly.entity_id
_entity_poly.type
_entity_poly.pdbx_seq_one_letter_code
_entity_poly.pdbx_strand_id
1 'polypeptide(L)'
;GEFLTNAQGEDVVAGVRTPMPISEMAEKFPEAFAQFTKVCQILESHYHDMQDMEFTVEAGKLYMLQTRNGKRTAPAALKIACDLVDEGMIDEKQAVAMIEPRTLDTLLHPQFDAKALKAAQPVGRALAASPGAACGRIVFTAEDAKAWADRGEKVVLVRLETSPEDIEGMKAAQGILTVRGGM
;
A
#
# COMPACT_ATOMS: atom_id res chain seq x y z
N GLY A 1 6.87 9.85 9.67
CA GLY A 1 8.28 9.63 9.94
C GLY A 1 8.54 9.22 11.37
N GLU A 2 9.74 8.74 11.63
CA GLU A 2 10.16 8.18 12.91
C GLU A 2 11.58 8.67 13.24
N PHE A 3 11.96 8.66 14.51
CA PHE A 3 13.32 8.97 14.95
C PHE A 3 13.72 8.15 16.18
N LEU A 4 15.03 7.99 16.38
CA LEU A 4 15.63 7.38 17.57
C LEU A 4 16.68 8.31 18.17
N THR A 5 16.81 8.29 19.50
CA THR A 5 17.85 9.00 20.21
C THR A 5 19.04 8.10 20.49
N ASN A 6 20.26 8.62 20.38
CA ASN A 6 21.51 7.88 20.63
C ASN A 6 21.53 6.54 19.88
N ALA A 7 21.28 6.59 18.57
CA ALA A 7 21.16 5.45 17.70
C ALA A 7 21.85 5.73 16.36
N GLN A 8 22.19 4.66 15.65
CA GLN A 8 22.63 4.72 14.26
C GLN A 8 21.47 4.37 13.33
N GLY A 9 21.56 4.75 12.05
CA GLY A 9 20.50 4.47 11.07
C GLY A 9 20.14 2.97 10.96
N GLU A 10 21.11 2.10 11.19
CA GLU A 10 20.93 0.64 11.21
C GLU A 10 19.98 0.19 12.34
N ASP A 11 19.97 0.89 13.48
CA ASP A 11 19.09 0.54 14.61
C ASP A 11 17.61 0.77 14.28
N VAL A 12 17.32 1.76 13.42
CA VAL A 12 15.96 2.06 12.94
C VAL A 12 15.47 0.94 12.02
N VAL A 13 16.32 0.50 11.10
CA VAL A 13 15.99 -0.52 10.08
C VAL A 13 15.95 -1.93 10.67
N ALA A 14 16.84 -2.24 11.60
CA ALA A 14 16.94 -3.57 12.22
C ALA A 14 15.80 -3.89 13.21
N GLY A 15 15.00 -2.91 13.60
CA GLY A 15 13.89 -3.12 14.53
C GLY A 15 14.29 -3.53 15.95
N VAL A 16 15.56 -3.34 16.31
CA VAL A 16 16.09 -3.68 17.64
C VAL A 16 15.54 -2.75 18.73
N ARG A 17 15.22 -1.52 18.35
CA ARG A 17 14.64 -0.50 19.22
C ARG A 17 13.37 0.05 18.55
N THR A 18 12.34 0.33 19.36
CA THR A 18 11.11 0.95 18.87
C THR A 18 11.35 2.43 18.61
N PRO A 19 11.23 2.91 17.36
CA PRO A 19 11.37 4.31 17.05
C PRO A 19 10.18 5.12 17.57
N MET A 20 10.41 6.40 17.80
CA MET A 20 9.39 7.37 18.20
C MET A 20 8.83 8.07 16.96
N PRO A 21 7.52 8.38 16.93
CA PRO A 21 6.94 9.18 15.86
C PRO A 21 7.62 10.55 15.73
N ILE A 22 7.82 11.02 14.51
CA ILE A 22 8.48 12.31 14.25
C ILE A 22 7.73 13.49 14.90
N SER A 23 6.43 13.36 15.13
CA SER A 23 5.62 14.36 15.84
C SER A 23 6.10 14.64 17.27
N GLU A 24 6.65 13.63 17.96
CA GLU A 24 7.20 13.79 19.30
C GLU A 24 8.52 14.60 19.33
N MET A 25 9.18 14.73 18.17
CA MET A 25 10.41 15.53 18.06
C MET A 25 10.14 17.02 18.33
N ALA A 26 8.93 17.50 18.06
CA ALA A 26 8.56 18.89 18.33
C ALA A 26 8.63 19.23 19.82
N GLU A 27 8.29 18.30 20.69
CA GLU A 27 8.33 18.49 22.15
C GLU A 27 9.73 18.22 22.73
N LYS A 28 10.38 17.15 22.25
CA LYS A 28 11.65 16.68 22.80
C LYS A 28 12.85 17.47 22.29
N PHE A 29 12.80 17.91 21.04
CA PHE A 29 13.92 18.59 20.35
C PHE A 29 13.39 19.73 19.45
N PRO A 30 12.78 20.79 20.02
CA PRO A 30 12.06 21.82 19.25
C PRO A 30 12.93 22.54 18.22
N GLU A 31 14.20 22.81 18.54
CA GLU A 31 15.12 23.48 17.62
C GLU A 31 15.47 22.60 16.41
N ALA A 32 15.72 21.31 16.65
CA ALA A 32 15.98 20.36 15.57
C ALA A 32 14.72 20.10 14.73
N PHE A 33 13.54 20.08 15.36
CA PHE A 33 12.27 19.95 14.66
C PHE A 33 11.98 21.15 13.75
N ALA A 34 12.29 22.36 14.21
CA ALA A 34 12.16 23.57 13.39
C ALA A 34 13.08 23.54 12.16
N GLN A 35 14.33 23.07 12.33
CA GLN A 35 15.24 22.86 11.21
C GLN A 35 14.71 21.80 10.25
N PHE A 36 14.22 20.68 10.77
CA PHE A 36 13.61 19.60 9.98
C PHE A 36 12.44 20.11 9.14
N THR A 37 11.48 20.80 9.75
CA THR A 37 10.33 21.37 9.05
C THR A 37 10.73 22.32 7.93
N LYS A 38 11.74 23.17 8.17
CA LYS A 38 12.26 24.07 7.14
C LYS A 38 12.87 23.29 5.96
N VAL A 39 13.60 22.22 6.23
CA VAL A 39 14.18 21.37 5.17
C VAL A 39 13.07 20.66 4.38
N CYS A 40 12.03 20.16 5.06
CA CYS A 40 10.86 19.57 4.38
C CYS A 40 10.27 20.55 3.37
N GLN A 41 10.00 21.79 3.78
CA GLN A 41 9.45 22.82 2.91
C GLN A 41 10.35 23.14 1.71
N ILE A 42 11.66 23.22 1.92
CA ILE A 42 12.64 23.49 0.86
C ILE A 42 12.63 22.35 -0.17
N LEU A 43 12.67 21.10 0.28
CA LEU A 43 12.73 19.94 -0.59
C LEU A 43 11.41 19.75 -1.36
N GLU A 44 10.28 19.86 -0.69
CA GLU A 44 8.96 19.75 -1.32
C GLU A 44 8.74 20.84 -2.36
N SER A 45 9.08 22.09 -2.03
CA SER A 45 9.01 23.20 -2.98
C SER A 45 9.97 23.06 -4.17
N HIS A 46 11.12 22.41 -3.97
CA HIS A 46 12.10 22.20 -5.04
C HIS A 46 11.72 21.07 -5.98
N TYR A 47 11.28 19.93 -5.42
CA TYR A 47 10.94 18.74 -6.20
C TYR A 47 9.49 18.71 -6.68
N HIS A 48 8.63 19.57 -6.15
CA HIS A 48 7.17 19.54 -6.38
C HIS A 48 6.56 18.15 -6.16
N ASP A 49 7.10 17.42 -5.18
CA ASP A 49 6.68 16.07 -4.81
C ASP A 49 7.10 15.74 -3.37
N MET A 50 6.38 14.80 -2.76
CA MET A 50 6.68 14.28 -1.43
C MET A 50 8.05 13.59 -1.42
N GLN A 51 8.87 13.94 -0.45
CA GLN A 51 10.22 13.41 -0.31
C GLN A 51 10.34 12.45 0.87
N ASP A 52 11.04 11.36 0.67
CA ASP A 52 11.54 10.47 1.71
C ASP A 52 12.94 10.93 2.11
N MET A 53 13.12 11.20 3.40
CA MET A 53 14.32 11.87 3.90
C MET A 53 14.96 11.09 5.03
N GLU A 54 16.28 11.05 5.00
CA GLU A 54 17.10 10.56 6.11
C GLU A 54 17.93 11.70 6.69
N PHE A 55 17.95 11.81 8.01
CA PHE A 55 18.67 12.86 8.70
C PHE A 55 19.29 12.37 10.02
N THR A 56 20.25 13.11 10.51
CA THR A 56 20.76 12.96 11.88
C THR A 56 20.81 14.31 12.59
N VAL A 57 20.82 14.27 13.91
CA VAL A 57 20.96 15.47 14.76
C VAL A 57 22.14 15.27 15.68
N GLU A 58 23.08 16.21 15.66
CA GLU A 58 24.23 16.23 16.54
C GLU A 58 24.37 17.63 17.18
N ALA A 59 24.48 17.65 18.49
CA ALA A 59 24.59 18.90 19.26
C ALA A 59 23.51 19.95 18.91
N GLY A 60 22.27 19.51 18.70
CA GLY A 60 21.12 20.37 18.34
C GLY A 60 21.07 20.82 16.89
N LYS A 61 22.03 20.45 16.07
CA LYS A 61 22.08 20.77 14.65
C LYS A 61 21.63 19.56 13.82
N LEU A 62 20.72 19.81 12.89
CA LEU A 62 20.23 18.81 11.95
C LEU A 62 21.15 18.71 10.72
N TYR A 63 21.45 17.50 10.30
CA TYR A 63 22.21 17.16 9.11
C TYR A 63 21.40 16.24 8.21
N MET A 64 21.17 16.66 6.98
CA MET A 64 20.54 15.82 5.97
C MET A 64 21.54 14.81 5.45
N LEU A 65 21.15 13.55 5.41
CA LEU A 65 21.96 12.45 4.91
C LEU A 65 21.54 12.06 3.51
N GLN A 66 20.22 11.95 3.28
CA GLN A 66 19.68 11.55 1.99
C GLN A 66 18.26 12.11 1.79
N THR A 67 17.92 12.39 0.54
CA THR A 67 16.54 12.60 0.08
C THR A 67 16.30 11.84 -1.22
N ARG A 68 15.06 11.36 -1.39
CA ARG A 68 14.60 10.69 -2.61
C ARG A 68 13.09 10.84 -2.74
N ASN A 69 12.57 10.61 -3.95
CA ASN A 69 11.13 10.52 -4.15
C ASN A 69 10.58 9.36 -3.34
N GLY A 70 9.58 9.62 -2.51
CA GLY A 70 9.00 8.63 -1.64
C GLY A 70 8.31 7.50 -2.41
N LYS A 71 8.65 6.26 -2.10
CA LYS A 71 7.86 5.10 -2.56
C LYS A 71 6.48 5.16 -1.93
N ARG A 72 5.45 4.92 -2.73
CA ARG A 72 4.06 5.08 -2.31
C ARG A 72 3.16 3.98 -2.84
N THR A 73 2.14 3.63 -2.09
CA THR A 73 1.07 2.75 -2.56
C THR A 73 0.16 3.51 -3.54
N ALA A 74 -0.67 2.80 -4.29
CA ALA A 74 -1.63 3.41 -5.21
C ALA A 74 -2.55 4.46 -4.54
N PRO A 75 -3.16 4.19 -3.38
CA PRO A 75 -3.97 5.20 -2.69
C PRO A 75 -3.16 6.42 -2.24
N ALA A 76 -1.91 6.19 -1.78
CA ALA A 76 -1.02 7.28 -1.38
C ALA A 76 -0.61 8.15 -2.57
N ALA A 77 -0.36 7.57 -3.74
CA ALA A 77 -0.02 8.32 -4.95
C ALA A 77 -1.13 9.28 -5.34
N LEU A 78 -2.39 8.82 -5.35
CA LEU A 78 -3.55 9.67 -5.64
C LEU A 78 -3.72 10.78 -4.59
N LYS A 79 -3.63 10.42 -3.31
CA LYS A 79 -3.77 11.40 -2.22
C LYS A 79 -2.72 12.50 -2.31
N ILE A 80 -1.45 12.14 -2.52
CA ILE A 80 -0.34 13.08 -2.65
C ILE A 80 -0.54 14.00 -3.85
N ALA A 81 -0.92 13.44 -5.01
CA ALA A 81 -1.17 14.25 -6.21
C ALA A 81 -2.30 15.28 -5.99
N CYS A 82 -3.40 14.88 -5.35
CA CYS A 82 -4.49 15.78 -4.99
C CYS A 82 -4.02 16.87 -4.01
N ASP A 83 -3.30 16.49 -2.96
CA ASP A 83 -2.82 17.44 -1.96
C ASP A 83 -1.88 18.48 -2.57
N LEU A 84 -0.97 18.07 -3.46
CA LEU A 84 -0.07 19.00 -4.15
C LEU A 84 -0.81 20.00 -5.06
N VAL A 85 -1.93 19.58 -5.66
CA VAL A 85 -2.81 20.52 -6.41
C VAL A 85 -3.53 21.47 -5.47
N ASP A 86 -4.11 20.96 -4.39
CA ASP A 86 -4.83 21.76 -3.39
C ASP A 86 -3.92 22.79 -2.73
N GLU A 87 -2.65 22.47 -2.52
CA GLU A 87 -1.60 23.35 -2.00
C GLU A 87 -1.03 24.31 -3.06
N GLY A 88 -1.43 24.15 -4.34
CA GLY A 88 -0.99 25.02 -5.44
C GLY A 88 0.46 24.78 -5.88
N MET A 89 1.05 23.66 -5.53
CA MET A 89 2.42 23.30 -5.92
C MET A 89 2.53 22.80 -7.36
N ILE A 90 1.49 22.12 -7.85
CA ILE A 90 1.38 21.59 -9.20
C ILE A 90 0.01 21.87 -9.79
N ASP A 91 -0.13 21.78 -11.08
CA ASP A 91 -1.42 21.84 -11.77
C ASP A 91 -2.06 20.44 -11.94
N GLU A 92 -3.35 20.40 -12.32
CA GLU A 92 -4.08 19.13 -12.51
C GLU A 92 -3.45 18.24 -13.59
N LYS A 93 -2.82 18.81 -14.63
CA LYS A 93 -2.16 18.05 -15.69
C LYS A 93 -0.89 17.38 -15.17
N GLN A 94 -0.14 18.10 -14.36
CA GLN A 94 1.05 17.58 -13.69
C GLN A 94 0.66 16.46 -12.71
N ALA A 95 -0.41 16.65 -11.93
CA ALA A 95 -0.93 15.64 -11.01
C ALA A 95 -1.31 14.35 -11.74
N VAL A 96 -2.03 14.44 -12.86
CA VAL A 96 -2.37 13.27 -13.69
C VAL A 96 -1.11 12.59 -14.25
N ALA A 97 -0.11 13.38 -14.69
CA ALA A 97 1.13 12.85 -15.23
C ALA A 97 2.01 12.13 -14.19
N MET A 98 1.85 12.44 -12.90
CA MET A 98 2.55 11.76 -11.79
C MET A 98 2.02 10.36 -11.51
N ILE A 99 0.79 10.05 -11.93
CA ILE A 99 0.14 8.77 -11.63
C ILE A 99 0.46 7.76 -12.72
N GLU A 100 1.10 6.67 -12.34
CA GLU A 100 1.31 5.55 -13.26
C GLU A 100 -0.02 4.82 -13.51
N PRO A 101 -0.50 4.69 -14.78
CA PRO A 101 -1.81 4.10 -15.10
C PRO A 101 -2.00 2.69 -14.53
N ARG A 102 -0.96 1.86 -14.52
CA ARG A 102 -1.02 0.50 -13.96
C ARG A 102 -1.35 0.47 -12.47
N THR A 103 -1.00 1.54 -11.76
CA THR A 103 -1.30 1.69 -10.34
C THR A 103 -2.80 1.84 -10.08
N LEU A 104 -3.53 2.46 -11.03
CA LEU A 104 -4.98 2.63 -10.93
C LEU A 104 -5.74 1.31 -11.04
N ASP A 105 -5.26 0.37 -11.84
CA ASP A 105 -5.87 -0.96 -11.97
C ASP A 105 -6.06 -1.61 -10.60
N THR A 106 -5.08 -1.50 -9.72
CA THR A 106 -5.16 -2.07 -8.36
C THR A 106 -6.30 -1.46 -7.54
N LEU A 107 -6.63 -0.18 -7.78
CA LEU A 107 -7.69 0.54 -7.06
C LEU A 107 -9.08 0.26 -7.60
N LEU A 108 -9.19 -0.18 -8.86
CA LEU A 108 -10.46 -0.52 -9.51
C LEU A 108 -10.96 -1.92 -9.11
N HIS A 109 -10.10 -2.74 -8.53
CA HIS A 109 -10.49 -4.06 -8.05
C HIS A 109 -11.14 -4.01 -6.66
N PRO A 110 -12.09 -4.90 -6.37
CA PRO A 110 -12.68 -5.05 -5.05
C PRO A 110 -11.62 -5.26 -3.98
N GLN A 111 -11.78 -4.64 -2.82
CA GLN A 111 -10.89 -4.78 -1.66
C GLN A 111 -11.70 -5.16 -0.42
N PHE A 112 -11.06 -5.85 0.51
CA PHE A 112 -11.66 -6.12 1.81
C PHE A 112 -11.67 -4.84 2.67
N ASP A 113 -12.71 -4.70 3.49
CA ASP A 113 -12.70 -3.67 4.53
C ASP A 113 -11.48 -3.83 5.45
N ALA A 114 -10.74 -2.75 5.66
CA ALA A 114 -9.48 -2.78 6.40
C ALA A 114 -9.64 -3.20 7.87
N LYS A 115 -10.78 -2.88 8.51
CA LYS A 115 -11.05 -3.26 9.89
C LYS A 115 -11.42 -4.73 9.98
N ALA A 116 -12.25 -5.21 9.04
CA ALA A 116 -12.62 -6.62 8.95
C ALA A 116 -11.39 -7.50 8.68
N LEU A 117 -10.50 -7.07 7.77
CA LEU A 117 -9.27 -7.80 7.46
C LEU A 117 -8.33 -7.91 8.66
N LYS A 118 -8.19 -6.84 9.46
CA LYS A 118 -7.38 -6.86 10.69
C LYS A 118 -7.95 -7.77 11.78
N ALA A 119 -9.26 -7.91 11.83
CA ALA A 119 -9.95 -8.75 12.82
C ALA A 119 -10.01 -10.23 12.41
N ALA A 120 -9.81 -10.53 11.11
CA ALA A 120 -9.90 -11.89 10.58
C ALA A 120 -8.66 -12.71 10.94
N GLN A 121 -8.87 -13.99 11.27
CA GLN A 121 -7.78 -14.96 11.38
C GLN A 121 -7.59 -15.65 10.03
N PRO A 122 -6.40 -15.53 9.38
CA PRO A 122 -6.15 -16.21 8.13
C PRO A 122 -6.03 -17.72 8.35
N VAL A 123 -6.73 -18.50 7.54
CA VAL A 123 -6.65 -19.98 7.55
C VAL A 123 -5.51 -20.52 6.68
N GLY A 124 -4.93 -19.68 5.83
CA GLY A 124 -3.81 -20.04 4.95
C GLY A 124 -3.26 -18.84 4.19
N ARG A 125 -2.17 -19.06 3.47
CA ARG A 125 -1.55 -18.11 2.56
C ARG A 125 -1.40 -18.71 1.19
N ALA A 126 -1.61 -17.91 0.15
CA ALA A 126 -1.41 -18.29 -1.24
C ALA A 126 -0.68 -17.16 -2.01
N LEU A 127 -0.19 -17.48 -3.20
CA LEU A 127 0.35 -16.49 -4.12
C LEU A 127 -0.80 -15.82 -4.88
N ALA A 128 -0.83 -14.51 -4.88
CA ALA A 128 -1.81 -13.76 -5.65
C ALA A 128 -1.44 -13.82 -7.14
N ALA A 129 -2.36 -14.35 -7.95
CA ALA A 129 -2.21 -14.41 -9.41
C ALA A 129 -2.84 -13.19 -10.11
N SER A 130 -3.82 -12.56 -9.46
CA SER A 130 -4.46 -11.32 -9.92
C SER A 130 -4.80 -10.41 -8.75
N PRO A 131 -4.91 -9.09 -8.97
CA PRO A 131 -5.35 -8.17 -7.93
C PRO A 131 -6.83 -8.38 -7.58
N GLY A 132 -7.23 -7.92 -6.39
CA GLY A 132 -8.61 -7.93 -5.94
C GLY A 132 -8.87 -8.82 -4.74
N ALA A 133 -10.11 -8.77 -4.27
CA ALA A 133 -10.61 -9.54 -3.15
C ALA A 133 -11.93 -10.21 -3.55
N ALA A 134 -12.10 -11.46 -3.16
CA ALA A 134 -13.30 -12.23 -3.46
C ALA A 134 -13.91 -12.80 -2.18
N CYS A 135 -15.22 -12.75 -2.08
CA CYS A 135 -15.98 -13.39 -1.01
C CYS A 135 -17.08 -14.27 -1.62
N GLY A 136 -17.28 -15.43 -1.06
CA GLY A 136 -18.31 -16.34 -1.50
C GLY A 136 -18.27 -17.67 -0.78
N ARG A 137 -19.26 -18.50 -1.04
CA ARG A 137 -19.28 -19.88 -0.56
C ARG A 137 -18.27 -20.72 -1.34
N ILE A 138 -17.60 -21.63 -0.66
CA ILE A 138 -16.64 -22.54 -1.28
C ILE A 138 -17.39 -23.61 -2.07
N VAL A 139 -16.98 -23.78 -3.32
CA VAL A 139 -17.40 -24.87 -4.20
C VAL A 139 -16.17 -25.53 -4.82
N PHE A 140 -16.28 -26.82 -5.14
CA PHE A 140 -15.14 -27.63 -5.57
C PHE A 140 -15.22 -28.10 -7.03
N THR A 141 -16.35 -27.86 -7.69
CA THR A 141 -16.52 -28.19 -9.09
C THR A 141 -16.97 -26.98 -9.91
N ALA A 142 -16.69 -27.00 -11.20
CA ALA A 142 -17.09 -25.90 -12.10
C ALA A 142 -18.62 -25.89 -12.27
N GLU A 143 -19.25 -27.07 -12.27
CA GLU A 143 -20.71 -27.25 -12.37
C GLU A 143 -21.39 -26.61 -11.13
N ASP A 144 -20.91 -26.89 -9.94
CA ASP A 144 -21.46 -26.29 -8.70
C ASP A 144 -21.28 -24.78 -8.73
N ALA A 145 -20.11 -24.29 -9.16
CA ALA A 145 -19.85 -22.84 -9.24
C ALA A 145 -20.89 -22.17 -10.14
N LYS A 146 -21.17 -22.73 -11.31
CA LYS A 146 -22.15 -22.21 -12.23
C LYS A 146 -23.58 -22.34 -11.66
N ALA A 147 -23.96 -23.49 -11.16
CA ALA A 147 -25.28 -23.73 -10.63
C ALA A 147 -25.65 -22.84 -9.44
N TRP A 148 -24.66 -22.50 -8.58
CA TRP A 148 -24.87 -21.62 -7.44
C TRP A 148 -24.87 -20.15 -7.86
N ALA A 149 -24.01 -19.77 -8.79
CA ALA A 149 -24.01 -18.41 -9.35
C ALA A 149 -25.33 -18.11 -10.10
N ASP A 150 -25.87 -19.05 -10.85
CA ASP A 150 -27.18 -18.93 -11.55
C ASP A 150 -28.35 -18.72 -10.57
N ARG A 151 -28.21 -19.15 -9.32
CA ARG A 151 -29.16 -18.85 -8.22
C ARG A 151 -28.87 -17.53 -7.50
N GLY A 152 -27.90 -16.74 -7.96
CA GLY A 152 -27.52 -15.47 -7.36
C GLY A 152 -26.57 -15.58 -6.16
N GLU A 153 -26.00 -16.75 -5.88
CA GLU A 153 -25.02 -16.93 -4.82
C GLU A 153 -23.61 -16.55 -5.27
N LYS A 154 -22.87 -15.88 -4.40
CA LYS A 154 -21.44 -15.63 -4.62
C LYS A 154 -20.65 -16.86 -4.22
N VAL A 155 -19.76 -17.33 -5.10
CA VAL A 155 -18.96 -18.52 -4.88
C VAL A 155 -17.47 -18.28 -5.10
N VAL A 156 -16.65 -19.02 -4.38
CA VAL A 156 -15.20 -19.15 -4.58
C VAL A 156 -14.93 -20.59 -5.01
N LEU A 157 -14.38 -20.75 -6.21
CA LEU A 157 -14.04 -22.06 -6.76
C LEU A 157 -12.69 -22.51 -6.22
N VAL A 158 -12.65 -23.64 -5.54
CA VAL A 158 -11.44 -24.25 -4.98
C VAL A 158 -11.12 -25.54 -5.71
N ARG A 159 -9.95 -25.59 -6.34
CA ARG A 159 -9.50 -26.74 -7.15
C ARG A 159 -8.10 -27.17 -6.77
N LEU A 160 -7.71 -28.38 -7.11
CA LEU A 160 -6.30 -28.77 -7.09
C LEU A 160 -5.51 -28.01 -8.15
N GLU A 161 -6.06 -27.93 -9.33
CA GLU A 161 -5.59 -27.18 -10.50
C GLU A 161 -6.80 -26.85 -11.38
N THR A 162 -6.71 -25.85 -12.21
CA THR A 162 -7.74 -25.52 -13.20
C THR A 162 -7.40 -26.11 -14.56
N SER A 163 -8.44 -26.52 -15.31
CA SER A 163 -8.36 -27.00 -16.68
C SER A 163 -9.23 -26.15 -17.61
N PRO A 164 -9.07 -26.23 -18.93
CA PRO A 164 -9.93 -25.54 -19.88
C PRO A 164 -11.43 -25.91 -19.72
N GLU A 165 -11.74 -27.09 -19.22
CA GLU A 165 -13.10 -27.58 -18.97
C GLU A 165 -13.78 -26.81 -17.80
N ASP A 166 -12.99 -26.26 -16.88
CA ASP A 166 -13.49 -25.50 -15.73
C ASP A 166 -13.92 -24.05 -16.07
N ILE A 167 -13.75 -23.60 -17.32
CA ILE A 167 -13.86 -22.17 -17.71
C ILE A 167 -15.21 -21.55 -17.39
N GLU A 168 -16.31 -22.30 -17.52
CA GLU A 168 -17.65 -21.78 -17.21
C GLU A 168 -17.82 -21.55 -15.69
N GLY A 169 -17.34 -22.47 -14.87
CA GLY A 169 -17.31 -22.29 -13.41
C GLY A 169 -16.35 -21.20 -12.95
N MET A 170 -15.20 -21.08 -13.61
CA MET A 170 -14.23 -20.02 -13.35
C MET A 170 -14.81 -18.63 -13.63
N LYS A 171 -15.57 -18.47 -14.72
CA LYS A 171 -16.25 -17.21 -15.05
C LYS A 171 -17.36 -16.87 -14.07
N ALA A 172 -18.06 -17.87 -13.55
CA ALA A 172 -19.16 -17.69 -12.61
C ALA A 172 -18.68 -17.35 -11.19
N ALA A 173 -17.48 -17.79 -10.82
CA ALA A 173 -16.93 -17.59 -9.49
C ALA A 173 -16.41 -16.14 -9.26
N GLN A 174 -16.54 -15.64 -8.04
CA GLN A 174 -15.97 -14.36 -7.63
C GLN A 174 -14.42 -14.43 -7.49
N GLY A 175 -13.90 -15.62 -7.24
CA GLY A 175 -12.49 -15.90 -7.13
C GLY A 175 -12.20 -17.38 -7.23
N ILE A 176 -10.94 -17.68 -7.54
CA ILE A 176 -10.47 -19.04 -7.74
C ILE A 176 -9.25 -19.25 -6.83
N LEU A 177 -9.25 -20.35 -6.11
CA LEU A 177 -8.12 -20.79 -5.28
C LEU A 177 -7.66 -22.18 -5.76
N THR A 178 -6.39 -22.31 -6.06
CA THR A 178 -5.81 -23.59 -6.48
C THR A 178 -4.66 -24.00 -5.60
N VAL A 179 -4.44 -25.30 -5.45
CA VAL A 179 -3.28 -25.86 -4.74
C VAL A 179 -2.03 -25.75 -5.60
N ARG A 180 -2.16 -25.94 -6.91
CA ARG A 180 -1.10 -25.82 -7.91
C ARG A 180 -1.48 -24.74 -8.90
N GLY A 181 -0.48 -24.09 -9.50
CA GLY A 181 -0.73 -23.23 -10.64
C GLY A 181 -1.39 -24.03 -11.74
N GLY A 182 -2.47 -23.48 -12.32
CA GLY A 182 -3.14 -24.02 -13.49
C GLY A 182 -2.96 -23.08 -14.68
N MET A 183 -3.48 -23.49 -15.85
CA MET A 183 -3.55 -22.62 -17.03
C MET A 183 -4.60 -21.54 -16.84
#